data_ffaa96e7067ca8aff4890dcb107efb61
#
_entry.id   ffaa96e7067ca8aff4890dcb107efb61
#
_cell.length_a   1.000
_cell.length_b   1.000
_cell.length_c   1.000
_cell.angle_alpha   90.00
_cell.angle_beta   90.00
_cell.angle_gamma   90.00
#
_symmetry.space_group_name_H-M   'P 1'
#
loop_
_entity.id
_entity.type
_entity.pdbx_description
1 polymer ?
#
loop_
_entity_poly.entity_id
_entity_poly.type
_entity_poly.pdbx_seq_one_letter_code
_entity_poly.pdbx_strand_id
1 'polypeptide(L)'
;MKTSETLKNQINSLPEQPGVYQYFNVNDEIIYVGKAKNLKKRVSSYFNKIHDQAKTNVLVKHIISLKYIVVESEEDALLLENNLIKQYQPRYNVLLKDGKTYPSICITNEPFPRVFKTRNIIRNGSLYYGPFSSNYTINSLLEIIHELFPIRTCRLPLYEDSIKNNKIGRASCRERV
;
A
#
# COMPACT_ATOMS: atom_id res chain seq x y z
N MET A 1 -28.75 4.34 18.91
CA MET A 1 -28.63 2.95 18.44
C MET A 1 -27.95 2.15 19.55
N LYS A 2 -28.53 1.03 19.99
CA LYS A 2 -27.87 0.17 20.99
C LYS A 2 -26.82 -0.68 20.26
N THR A 3 -25.54 -0.30 20.36
CA THR A 3 -24.41 -1.17 20.03
C THR A 3 -24.56 -2.44 20.85
N SER A 4 -24.47 -3.63 20.27
CA SER A 4 -24.60 -4.88 21.04
C SER A 4 -23.56 -4.88 22.18
N GLU A 5 -23.92 -5.45 23.30
CA GLU A 5 -23.06 -5.50 24.50
C GLU A 5 -21.73 -6.20 24.18
N THR A 6 -21.79 -7.21 23.34
CA THR A 6 -20.61 -7.93 22.80
C THR A 6 -19.65 -7.01 22.05
N LEU A 7 -20.16 -6.14 21.15
CA LEU A 7 -19.33 -5.21 20.38
C LEU A 7 -18.72 -4.13 21.27
N LYS A 8 -19.44 -3.66 22.31
CA LYS A 8 -18.88 -2.73 23.29
C LYS A 8 -17.71 -3.34 24.06
N ASN A 9 -17.84 -4.59 24.48
CA ASN A 9 -16.79 -5.32 25.18
C ASN A 9 -15.56 -5.51 24.26
N GLN A 10 -15.76 -5.85 23.00
CA GLN A 10 -14.69 -5.92 22.02
C GLN A 10 -13.95 -4.57 21.83
N ILE A 11 -14.68 -3.45 21.76
CA ILE A 11 -14.10 -2.12 21.63
C ILE A 11 -13.28 -1.74 22.86
N ASN A 12 -13.78 -2.04 24.05
CA ASN A 12 -13.10 -1.72 25.32
C ASN A 12 -11.81 -2.53 25.52
N SER A 13 -11.74 -3.75 24.98
CA SER A 13 -10.57 -4.63 25.05
C SER A 13 -9.50 -4.35 23.99
N LEU A 14 -9.72 -3.39 23.08
CA LEU A 14 -8.75 -3.05 22.04
C LEU A 14 -7.46 -2.48 22.61
N PRO A 15 -6.28 -2.89 22.09
CA PRO A 15 -4.99 -2.34 22.49
C PRO A 15 -4.80 -0.91 21.97
N GLU A 16 -3.94 -0.16 22.65
CA GLU A 16 -3.53 1.19 22.24
C GLU A 16 -2.29 1.17 21.30
N GLN A 17 -2.24 0.23 20.39
CA GLN A 17 -1.14 -0.02 19.47
C GLN A 17 -1.56 0.24 18.02
N PRO A 18 -0.58 0.43 17.10
CA PRO A 18 -0.85 0.49 15.68
C PRO A 18 -1.43 -0.82 15.17
N GLY A 19 -2.29 -0.75 14.16
CA GLY A 19 -2.86 -1.95 13.58
C GLY A 19 -3.94 -1.69 12.55
N VAL A 20 -4.54 -2.78 12.10
CA VAL A 20 -5.65 -2.80 11.15
C VAL A 20 -6.87 -3.41 11.82
N TYR A 21 -8.02 -2.80 11.63
CA TYR A 21 -9.31 -3.31 12.10
C TYR A 21 -10.21 -3.64 10.92
N GLN A 22 -11.05 -4.65 11.10
CA GLN A 22 -11.99 -5.18 10.13
C GLN A 22 -13.39 -5.21 10.75
N TYR A 23 -14.37 -4.64 10.05
CA TYR A 23 -15.77 -4.69 10.46
C TYR A 23 -16.52 -5.75 9.66
N PHE A 24 -17.35 -6.50 10.36
CA PHE A 24 -18.13 -7.60 9.80
C PHE A 24 -19.63 -7.30 9.94
N ASN A 25 -20.38 -7.74 8.93
CA ASN A 25 -21.84 -7.69 8.94
C ASN A 25 -22.45 -8.97 9.59
N VAL A 26 -23.78 -9.08 9.51
CA VAL A 26 -24.56 -10.23 10.02
C VAL A 26 -24.20 -11.56 9.32
N ASN A 27 -23.68 -11.52 8.10
CA ASN A 27 -23.30 -12.68 7.32
C ASN A 27 -21.84 -13.08 7.52
N ASP A 28 -21.12 -12.48 8.50
CA ASP A 28 -19.69 -12.63 8.73
C ASP A 28 -18.82 -12.21 7.49
N GLU A 29 -19.33 -11.28 6.69
CA GLU A 29 -18.59 -10.70 5.57
C GLU A 29 -17.87 -9.44 6.02
N ILE A 30 -16.62 -9.24 5.53
CA ILE A 30 -15.85 -8.02 5.77
C ILE A 30 -16.47 -6.88 4.96
N ILE A 31 -17.04 -5.90 5.65
CA ILE A 31 -17.66 -4.73 5.03
C ILE A 31 -16.76 -3.51 5.00
N TYR A 32 -15.77 -3.44 5.88
CA TYR A 32 -14.81 -2.35 5.96
C TYR A 32 -13.50 -2.81 6.59
N VAL A 33 -12.39 -2.30 6.08
CA VAL A 33 -11.04 -2.44 6.62
C VAL A 33 -10.46 -1.04 6.84
N GLY A 34 -9.77 -0.81 7.95
CA GLY A 34 -9.15 0.48 8.22
C GLY A 34 -7.90 0.35 9.08
N LYS A 35 -6.92 1.22 8.82
CA LYS A 35 -5.72 1.35 9.65
C LYS A 35 -5.93 2.27 10.83
N ALA A 36 -5.15 2.08 11.88
CA ALA A 36 -5.08 2.95 13.04
C ALA A 36 -3.65 3.05 13.56
N LYS A 37 -3.25 4.26 13.98
CA LYS A 37 -2.06 4.47 14.81
C LYS A 37 -2.31 4.02 16.27
N ASN A 38 -3.55 4.09 16.70
CA ASN A 38 -4.05 3.59 17.99
C ASN A 38 -5.42 2.97 17.73
N LEU A 39 -5.49 1.64 17.77
CA LEU A 39 -6.70 0.87 17.49
C LEU A 39 -7.86 1.29 18.38
N LYS A 40 -7.63 1.37 19.70
CA LYS A 40 -8.68 1.72 20.67
C LYS A 40 -9.27 3.10 20.41
N LYS A 41 -8.43 4.14 20.25
CA LYS A 41 -8.89 5.52 20.00
C LYS A 41 -9.64 5.61 18.67
N ARG A 42 -9.11 4.98 17.62
CA ARG A 42 -9.69 5.03 16.28
C ARG A 42 -11.03 4.33 16.21
N VAL A 43 -11.12 3.10 16.69
CA VAL A 43 -12.36 2.32 16.66
C VAL A 43 -13.42 2.96 17.55
N SER A 44 -13.09 3.36 18.78
CA SER A 44 -14.03 4.04 19.67
C SER A 44 -14.62 5.32 19.04
N SER A 45 -13.87 6.04 18.23
CA SER A 45 -14.36 7.25 17.56
C SER A 45 -15.53 7.02 16.61
N TYR A 46 -15.68 5.81 16.04
CA TYR A 46 -16.83 5.46 15.20
C TYR A 46 -18.14 5.33 15.99
N PHE A 47 -18.06 5.00 17.27
CA PHE A 47 -19.23 4.70 18.10
C PHE A 47 -19.58 5.81 19.09
N ASN A 48 -18.62 6.71 19.39
CA ASN A 48 -18.78 7.77 20.37
C ASN A 48 -19.10 9.15 19.77
N LYS A 49 -18.98 9.33 18.44
CA LYS A 49 -19.26 10.59 17.76
C LYS A 49 -20.49 10.49 16.88
N ILE A 50 -21.29 11.56 16.86
CA ILE A 50 -22.27 11.77 15.80
C ILE A 50 -21.46 12.14 14.57
N HIS A 51 -21.48 11.29 13.55
CA HIS A 51 -20.74 11.53 12.33
C HIS A 51 -21.57 12.39 11.39
N ASP A 52 -21.01 13.53 10.95
CA ASP A 52 -21.63 14.42 9.93
C ASP A 52 -21.70 13.75 8.56
N GLN A 53 -20.90 12.71 8.34
CA GLN A 53 -20.89 11.97 7.08
C GLN A 53 -21.92 10.84 7.07
N ALA A 54 -22.93 10.96 6.22
CA ALA A 54 -23.97 9.96 6.02
C ALA A 54 -23.43 8.53 5.76
N LYS A 55 -22.29 8.42 5.04
CA LYS A 55 -21.63 7.12 4.75
C LYS A 55 -21.16 6.40 6.01
N THR A 56 -20.58 7.13 6.97
CA THR A 56 -20.09 6.54 8.23
C THR A 56 -21.25 6.08 9.09
N ASN A 57 -22.33 6.84 9.12
CA ASN A 57 -23.55 6.46 9.86
C ASN A 57 -24.18 5.18 9.28
N VAL A 58 -24.17 5.01 7.96
CA VAL A 58 -24.65 3.79 7.31
C VAL A 58 -23.73 2.61 7.62
N LEU A 59 -22.41 2.79 7.56
CA LEU A 59 -21.43 1.76 7.92
C LEU A 59 -21.68 1.26 9.36
N VAL A 60 -21.72 2.17 10.33
CA VAL A 60 -21.87 1.83 11.76
C VAL A 60 -23.15 1.02 12.04
N LYS A 61 -24.23 1.25 11.28
CA LYS A 61 -25.47 0.48 11.38
C LYS A 61 -25.33 -0.99 11.00
N HIS A 62 -24.38 -1.32 10.13
CA HIS A 62 -24.18 -2.68 9.61
C HIS A 62 -23.08 -3.44 10.34
N ILE A 63 -22.36 -2.82 11.27
CA ILE A 63 -21.29 -3.48 12.05
C ILE A 63 -21.93 -4.36 13.13
N ILE A 64 -21.64 -5.65 13.06
CA ILE A 64 -22.05 -6.65 14.05
C ILE A 64 -20.88 -7.10 14.90
N SER A 65 -19.71 -7.30 14.28
CA SER A 65 -18.49 -7.73 14.96
C SER A 65 -17.25 -7.03 14.42
N LEU A 66 -16.16 -7.12 15.18
CA LEU A 66 -14.87 -6.49 14.92
C LEU A 66 -13.77 -7.53 15.12
N LYS A 67 -12.82 -7.57 14.16
CA LYS A 67 -11.51 -8.23 14.32
C LYS A 67 -10.42 -7.20 14.12
N TYR A 68 -9.24 -7.43 14.71
CA TYR A 68 -8.10 -6.53 14.56
C TYR A 68 -6.79 -7.32 14.49
N ILE A 69 -5.79 -6.70 13.89
CA ILE A 69 -4.42 -7.21 13.78
C ILE A 69 -3.51 -6.09 14.26
N VAL A 70 -2.70 -6.37 15.29
CA VAL A 70 -1.68 -5.44 15.78
C VAL A 70 -0.44 -5.58 14.89
N VAL A 71 0.22 -4.47 14.62
CA VAL A 71 1.48 -4.41 13.88
C VAL A 71 2.47 -3.50 14.62
N GLU A 72 3.75 -3.56 14.23
CA GLU A 72 4.80 -2.83 14.92
C GLU A 72 4.81 -1.33 14.59
N SER A 73 4.43 -0.96 13.35
CA SER A 73 4.47 0.42 12.88
C SER A 73 3.17 0.87 12.20
N GLU A 74 2.99 2.19 12.08
CA GLU A 74 1.89 2.77 11.28
C GLU A 74 2.05 2.47 9.79
N GLU A 75 3.30 2.31 9.32
CA GLU A 75 3.60 1.96 7.93
C GLU A 75 3.19 0.53 7.61
N ASP A 76 3.46 -0.42 8.52
CA ASP A 76 2.98 -1.79 8.39
C ASP A 76 1.45 -1.86 8.40
N ALA A 77 0.80 -1.07 9.26
CA ALA A 77 -0.66 -0.96 9.25
C ALA A 77 -1.20 -0.47 7.91
N LEU A 78 -0.53 0.48 7.27
CA LEU A 78 -0.90 1.01 5.97
C LEU A 78 -0.77 -0.04 4.85
N LEU A 79 0.32 -0.81 4.86
CA LEU A 79 0.56 -1.88 3.89
C LEU A 79 -0.44 -3.02 4.06
N LEU A 80 -0.69 -3.42 5.31
CA LEU A 80 -1.64 -4.47 5.63
C LEU A 80 -3.07 -4.08 5.26
N GLU A 81 -3.50 -2.84 5.57
CA GLU A 81 -4.80 -2.30 5.15
C GLU A 81 -4.99 -2.40 3.63
N ASN A 82 -3.99 -1.95 2.86
CA ASN A 82 -4.05 -1.99 1.41
C ASN A 82 -4.15 -3.44 0.86
N ASN A 83 -3.40 -4.37 1.43
CA ASN A 83 -3.44 -5.78 1.03
C ASN A 83 -4.80 -6.42 1.33
N LEU A 84 -5.34 -6.17 2.53
CA LEU A 84 -6.65 -6.69 2.94
C LEU A 84 -7.79 -6.09 2.09
N ILE A 85 -7.73 -4.79 1.77
CA ILE A 85 -8.73 -4.17 0.91
C ILE A 85 -8.70 -4.78 -0.50
N LYS A 86 -7.52 -5.05 -1.05
CA LYS A 86 -7.39 -5.71 -2.37
C LYS A 86 -7.87 -7.15 -2.35
N GLN A 87 -7.59 -7.88 -1.28
CA GLN A 87 -7.98 -9.27 -1.14
C GLN A 87 -9.50 -9.44 -0.98
N TYR A 88 -10.10 -8.63 -0.11
CA TYR A 88 -11.51 -8.80 0.29
C TYR A 88 -12.47 -7.85 -0.41
N GLN A 89 -11.99 -6.79 -1.09
CA GLN A 89 -12.80 -5.80 -1.80
C GLN A 89 -14.01 -5.29 -0.98
N PRO A 90 -13.83 -4.82 0.28
CA PRO A 90 -14.94 -4.52 1.17
C PRO A 90 -15.85 -3.43 0.61
N ARG A 91 -17.16 -3.56 0.83
CA ARG A 91 -18.17 -2.67 0.23
C ARG A 91 -17.96 -1.19 0.53
N TYR A 92 -17.53 -0.85 1.74
CA TYR A 92 -17.39 0.54 2.20
C TYR A 92 -16.00 1.15 2.00
N ASN A 93 -15.00 0.40 1.54
CA ASN A 93 -13.69 0.93 1.15
C ASN A 93 -13.71 1.41 -0.30
N VAL A 94 -14.23 2.60 -0.56
CA VAL A 94 -14.41 3.10 -1.94
C VAL A 94 -13.08 3.57 -2.57
N LEU A 95 -12.23 4.26 -1.81
CA LEU A 95 -11.05 4.95 -2.33
C LEU A 95 -9.85 4.06 -2.68
N LEU A 96 -9.73 2.87 -2.08
CA LEU A 96 -8.58 1.97 -2.28
C LEU A 96 -8.89 0.79 -3.21
N LYS A 97 -10.07 0.75 -3.81
CA LYS A 97 -10.47 -0.26 -4.80
C LYS A 97 -9.87 -0.04 -6.18
N ASP A 98 -9.34 1.14 -6.46
CA ASP A 98 -8.82 1.56 -7.78
C ASP A 98 -7.55 0.82 -8.23
N GLY A 99 -7.14 -0.24 -7.56
CA GLY A 99 -5.93 -1.00 -7.92
C GLY A 99 -4.61 -0.22 -7.74
N LYS A 100 -4.65 1.02 -7.27
CA LYS A 100 -3.46 1.84 -7.01
C LYS A 100 -2.64 1.20 -5.90
N THR A 101 -1.55 0.55 -6.29
CA THR A 101 -0.56 0.02 -5.36
C THR A 101 0.41 1.11 -4.91
N TYR A 102 0.97 0.95 -3.72
CA TYR A 102 2.14 1.72 -3.34
C TYR A 102 3.29 1.43 -4.30
N PRO A 103 4.12 2.44 -4.63
CA PRO A 103 5.24 2.24 -5.54
C PRO A 103 6.33 1.37 -4.91
N SER A 104 7.02 0.62 -5.75
CA SER A 104 8.20 -0.19 -5.41
C SER A 104 9.36 0.23 -6.32
N ILE A 105 10.59 -0.02 -5.88
CA ILE A 105 11.77 0.07 -6.72
C ILE A 105 11.91 -1.25 -7.47
N CYS A 106 12.01 -1.20 -8.79
CA CYS A 106 12.26 -2.34 -9.66
C CYS A 106 13.70 -2.30 -10.14
N ILE A 107 14.41 -3.43 -10.02
CA ILE A 107 15.69 -3.70 -10.68
C ILE A 107 15.39 -4.71 -11.77
N THR A 108 15.57 -4.32 -13.04
CA THR A 108 15.24 -5.18 -14.18
C THR A 108 16.22 -6.34 -14.32
N ASN A 109 15.69 -7.52 -14.69
CA ASN A 109 16.49 -8.70 -15.01
C ASN A 109 16.88 -8.65 -16.50
N GLU A 110 17.91 -7.87 -16.82
CA GLU A 110 18.47 -7.72 -18.16
C GLU A 110 19.98 -7.51 -18.05
N PRO A 111 20.78 -7.76 -19.12
CA PRO A 111 22.26 -7.65 -19.07
C PRO A 111 22.77 -6.30 -18.58
N PHE A 112 22.01 -5.23 -18.85
CA PHE A 112 22.26 -3.88 -18.33
C PHE A 112 21.06 -3.43 -17.51
N PRO A 113 20.99 -3.76 -16.21
CA PRO A 113 19.82 -3.51 -15.39
C PRO A 113 19.50 -2.02 -15.25
N ARG A 114 18.22 -1.71 -15.17
CA ARG A 114 17.69 -0.38 -14.84
C ARG A 114 17.10 -0.42 -13.46
N VAL A 115 17.17 0.70 -12.77
CA VAL A 115 16.51 0.91 -11.48
C VAL A 115 15.51 2.05 -11.63
N PHE A 116 14.24 1.76 -11.34
CA PHE A 116 13.18 2.76 -11.46
C PHE A 116 11.99 2.46 -10.56
N LYS A 117 11.17 3.47 -10.33
CA LYS A 117 9.93 3.36 -9.58
C LYS A 117 8.82 2.75 -10.44
N THR A 118 8.12 1.75 -9.90
CA THR A 118 6.96 1.15 -10.54
C THR A 118 5.86 0.82 -9.54
N ARG A 119 4.62 0.74 -10.01
CA ARG A 119 3.48 0.21 -9.24
C ARG A 119 3.04 -1.16 -9.73
N ASN A 120 3.58 -1.59 -10.86
CA ASN A 120 3.25 -2.87 -11.46
C ASN A 120 4.37 -3.87 -11.16
N ILE A 121 4.01 -5.01 -10.58
CA ILE A 121 4.92 -6.13 -10.34
C ILE A 121 4.70 -7.15 -11.46
N ILE A 122 5.74 -7.37 -12.28
CA ILE A 122 5.72 -8.31 -13.40
C ILE A 122 6.64 -9.49 -13.03
N ARG A 123 6.14 -10.71 -13.20
CA ARG A 123 6.93 -11.94 -12.92
C ARG A 123 7.84 -12.28 -14.11
N ASN A 124 8.90 -11.51 -14.30
CA ASN A 124 9.89 -11.67 -15.37
C ASN A 124 11.33 -11.84 -14.83
N GLY A 125 11.49 -12.22 -13.57
CA GLY A 125 12.78 -12.36 -12.91
C GLY A 125 13.38 -11.05 -12.38
N SER A 126 12.71 -9.90 -12.60
CA SER A 126 13.13 -8.61 -12.01
C SER A 126 12.95 -8.62 -10.49
N LEU A 127 13.83 -7.91 -9.78
CA LEU A 127 13.75 -7.75 -8.33
C LEU A 127 12.90 -6.52 -7.98
N TYR A 128 12.11 -6.64 -6.93
CA TYR A 128 11.22 -5.58 -6.45
C TYR A 128 11.45 -5.34 -4.96
N TYR A 129 11.71 -4.08 -4.60
CA TYR A 129 11.91 -3.62 -3.23
C TYR A 129 10.81 -2.65 -2.82
N GLY A 130 10.24 -2.85 -1.67
CA GLY A 130 9.10 -2.08 -1.18
C GLY A 130 7.90 -2.98 -0.85
N PRO A 131 6.69 -2.47 -0.77
CA PRO A 131 6.23 -1.16 -1.24
C PRO A 131 6.61 -0.01 -0.29
N PHE A 132 6.73 1.22 -0.85
CA PHE A 132 7.02 2.43 -0.10
C PHE A 132 5.76 3.26 0.11
N SER A 133 5.51 3.68 1.35
CA SER A 133 4.35 4.50 1.71
C SER A 133 4.43 5.94 1.17
N SER A 134 5.65 6.47 1.04
CA SER A 134 5.94 7.85 0.63
C SER A 134 6.60 7.93 -0.75
N ASN A 135 6.03 8.76 -1.64
CA ASN A 135 6.66 9.09 -2.92
C ASN A 135 7.97 9.89 -2.76
N TYR A 136 8.07 10.68 -1.71
CA TYR A 136 9.30 11.43 -1.41
C TYR A 136 10.44 10.48 -1.09
N THR A 137 10.23 9.56 -0.17
CA THR A 137 11.24 8.57 0.24
C THR A 137 11.77 7.76 -0.94
N ILE A 138 10.88 7.26 -1.81
CA ILE A 138 11.32 6.45 -2.96
C ILE A 138 12.07 7.29 -4.01
N ASN A 139 11.69 8.55 -4.22
CA ASN A 139 12.41 9.42 -5.13
C ASN A 139 13.81 9.75 -4.61
N SER A 140 13.94 10.13 -3.32
CA SER A 140 15.24 10.42 -2.70
C SER A 140 16.15 9.18 -2.72
N LEU A 141 15.62 7.98 -2.48
CA LEU A 141 16.40 6.74 -2.62
C LEU A 141 16.89 6.53 -4.06
N LEU A 142 16.05 6.78 -5.06
CA LEU A 142 16.43 6.65 -6.47
C LEU A 142 17.48 7.68 -6.87
N GLU A 143 17.40 8.92 -6.39
CA GLU A 143 18.40 9.96 -6.61
C GLU A 143 19.76 9.53 -6.05
N ILE A 144 19.81 9.07 -4.79
CA ILE A 144 21.04 8.56 -4.15
C ILE A 144 21.61 7.37 -4.95
N ILE A 145 20.76 6.42 -5.36
CA ILE A 145 21.21 5.26 -6.15
C ILE A 145 21.83 5.70 -7.49
N HIS A 146 21.22 6.66 -8.18
CA HIS A 146 21.72 7.16 -9.46
C HIS A 146 22.98 8.03 -9.31
N GLU A 147 23.16 8.68 -8.17
CA GLU A 147 24.36 9.46 -7.85
C GLU A 147 25.55 8.54 -7.52
N LEU A 148 25.32 7.50 -6.72
CA LEU A 148 26.37 6.56 -6.29
C LEU A 148 26.75 5.54 -7.35
N PHE A 149 25.82 5.15 -8.22
CA PHE A 149 26.02 4.09 -9.20
C PHE A 149 25.71 4.60 -10.63
N PRO A 150 26.60 4.39 -11.61
CA PRO A 150 26.39 4.79 -13.00
C PRO A 150 25.39 3.89 -13.73
N ILE A 151 24.17 3.79 -13.19
CA ILE A 151 23.09 2.97 -13.72
C ILE A 151 22.42 3.71 -14.88
N ARG A 152 22.12 2.99 -15.95
CA ARG A 152 21.44 3.58 -17.10
C ARG A 152 20.00 3.99 -16.78
N THR A 153 19.58 5.13 -17.29
CA THR A 153 18.21 5.65 -17.19
C THR A 153 17.37 5.43 -18.44
N CYS A 154 18.02 5.17 -19.60
CA CYS A 154 17.34 4.99 -20.87
C CYS A 154 16.52 3.69 -20.92
N ARG A 155 15.43 3.70 -21.71
CA ARG A 155 14.51 2.56 -21.88
C ARG A 155 14.84 1.69 -23.09
N LEU A 156 15.92 1.98 -23.80
CA LEU A 156 16.31 1.22 -24.99
C LEU A 156 16.68 -0.22 -24.59
N PRO A 157 16.23 -1.24 -25.34
CA PRO A 157 16.70 -2.59 -25.14
C PRO A 157 18.18 -2.68 -25.53
N LEU A 158 19.03 -2.99 -24.56
CA LEU A 158 20.47 -3.15 -24.79
C LEU A 158 20.79 -4.64 -24.79
N TYR A 159 21.07 -5.16 -25.97
CA TYR A 159 21.60 -6.51 -26.17
C TYR A 159 23.11 -6.47 -26.36
N GLU A 160 23.83 -7.46 -25.86
CA GLU A 160 25.30 -7.54 -26.01
C GLU A 160 25.76 -7.41 -27.46
N ASP A 161 25.04 -8.04 -28.39
CA ASP A 161 25.33 -7.97 -29.80
C ASP A 161 25.14 -6.57 -30.41
N SER A 162 24.17 -5.81 -29.89
CA SER A 162 23.92 -4.44 -30.32
C SER A 162 25.02 -3.49 -29.86
N ILE A 163 25.66 -3.78 -28.74
CA ILE A 163 26.77 -3.00 -28.18
C ILE A 163 28.06 -3.35 -28.92
N LYS A 164 28.35 -4.63 -29.14
CA LYS A 164 29.53 -5.11 -29.91
C LYS A 164 29.56 -4.56 -31.32
N ASN A 165 28.41 -4.40 -31.95
CA ASN A 165 28.26 -3.90 -33.31
C ASN A 165 28.14 -2.36 -33.41
N ASN A 166 28.46 -1.61 -32.35
CA ASN A 166 28.36 -0.14 -32.29
C ASN A 166 27.01 0.45 -32.75
N LYS A 167 25.93 -0.32 -32.73
CA LYS A 167 24.58 0.12 -33.12
C LYS A 167 23.93 1.06 -32.11
N ILE A 168 24.53 1.23 -30.94
CA ILE A 168 24.04 2.10 -29.88
C ILE A 168 25.12 3.12 -29.56
N GLY A 169 24.97 4.31 -30.15
CA GLY A 169 25.90 5.41 -29.94
C GLY A 169 25.80 6.00 -28.50
N ARG A 170 26.92 6.44 -27.96
CA ARG A 170 27.06 7.13 -26.67
C ARG A 170 26.19 8.40 -26.54
N ALA A 171 25.85 9.04 -27.64
CA ALA A 171 25.03 10.26 -27.70
C ALA A 171 23.56 10.03 -27.31
N SER A 172 22.99 8.88 -27.70
CA SER A 172 21.55 8.59 -27.43
C SER A 172 21.18 8.42 -25.96
N CYS A 173 22.15 8.11 -25.09
CA CYS A 173 21.90 7.97 -23.65
C CYS A 173 22.12 9.26 -22.83
N ARG A 174 22.84 10.26 -23.39
CA ARG A 174 23.17 11.52 -22.67
C ARG A 174 22.17 12.66 -22.87
N GLU A 175 21.33 12.62 -23.90
CA GLU A 175 20.52 13.78 -24.29
C GLU A 175 19.10 13.84 -23.67
N ARG A 176 18.81 13.02 -22.68
CA ARG A 176 17.52 13.11 -21.94
C ARG A 176 17.75 13.10 -20.44
N VAL A 177 18.34 14.16 -19.96
CA VAL A 177 18.23 14.59 -18.57
C VAL A 177 17.19 15.69 -18.49
#